data_695663afdf899e97dc9886caf1b913e1
#
_entry.id   695663afdf899e97dc9886caf1b913e1
#
_cell.length_a   1.000
_cell.length_b   1.000
_cell.length_c   1.000
_cell.angle_alpha   90.00
_cell.angle_beta   90.00
_cell.angle_gamma   90.00
#
_symmetry.space_group_name_H-M   'P 1'
#
loop_
_entity.id
_entity.type
_entity.pdbx_description
1 polymer ?
#
loop_
_entity_poly.entity_id
_entity_poly.type
_entity_poly.pdbx_seq_one_letter_code
_entity_poly.pdbx_strand_id
1 'polypeptide(L)'
;MSQALRIVFAGTPEFAAEHLKALLDTPHRIVAVYTQPDRPAGRGQKLMPSAVKSLALEHGLPVMQPQSLRNAEAQAELAALRADLMVVVAYGLILPQAVLDIPRLGCINSHASLLPRWRGAAPIQRAVEAGDAESGVTVMQMEAGLDTGPMLLKVSTPISAADTGGSLHDRLAALGPKAVVEAIAGLAAGTLHGEVQDDALATYAHKLNKDEARLDWSRPAVELERQVRAFTPWPVCHTSLADAPLKVLGASLGQGSGAPGTILEASRDGLLVACGEGALRLTRLQVPGGKPLAFADLYNSRREQFATGQVLGQ
;
A
#
# COMPACT_ATOMS: atom_id res chain seq x y z
N MET A 1 -33.68 4.09 14.67
CA MET A 1 -32.44 3.32 14.92
C MET A 1 -32.23 2.45 13.69
N SER A 2 -31.09 2.60 12.99
CA SER A 2 -30.76 1.75 11.85
C SER A 2 -30.61 0.29 12.31
N GLN A 3 -31.12 -0.65 11.53
CA GLN A 3 -31.03 -2.07 11.84
C GLN A 3 -29.56 -2.52 11.83
N ALA A 4 -29.15 -3.28 12.85
CA ALA A 4 -27.82 -3.87 12.89
C ALA A 4 -27.63 -4.85 11.70
N LEU A 5 -26.60 -4.62 10.90
CA LEU A 5 -26.29 -5.45 9.73
C LEU A 5 -25.50 -6.70 10.12
N ARG A 6 -25.69 -7.77 9.37
CA ARG A 6 -24.83 -8.96 9.35
C ARG A 6 -23.74 -8.73 8.31
N ILE A 7 -22.50 -8.66 8.76
CA ILE A 7 -21.36 -8.32 7.90
C ILE A 7 -20.41 -9.50 7.79
N VAL A 8 -20.02 -9.84 6.56
CA VAL A 8 -18.82 -10.62 6.28
C VAL A 8 -17.66 -9.67 6.03
N PHE A 9 -16.56 -9.86 6.73
CA PHE A 9 -15.33 -9.12 6.50
C PHE A 9 -14.33 -9.97 5.70
N ALA A 10 -13.67 -9.37 4.69
CA ALA A 10 -12.63 -10.04 3.91
C ALA A 10 -11.38 -9.16 3.82
N GLY A 11 -10.27 -9.65 4.34
CA GLY A 11 -9.01 -8.91 4.37
C GLY A 11 -7.83 -9.78 4.79
N THR A 12 -6.61 -9.27 4.63
CA THR A 12 -5.41 -10.07 4.92
C THR A 12 -4.35 -9.31 5.76
N PRO A 13 -3.79 -8.16 5.30
CA PRO A 13 -2.69 -7.49 5.99
C PRO A 13 -3.16 -6.67 7.20
N GLU A 14 -2.20 -6.07 7.89
CA GLU A 14 -2.43 -5.17 9.04
C GLU A 14 -3.38 -4.02 8.70
N PHE A 15 -3.23 -3.43 7.51
CA PHE A 15 -4.15 -2.41 7.01
C PHE A 15 -5.63 -2.85 7.08
N ALA A 16 -5.91 -4.12 6.73
CA ALA A 16 -7.26 -4.69 6.80
C ALA A 16 -7.67 -5.00 8.25
N ALA A 17 -6.73 -5.42 9.10
CA ALA A 17 -7.00 -5.70 10.52
C ALA A 17 -7.49 -4.45 11.26
N GLU A 18 -6.94 -3.27 10.97
CA GLU A 18 -7.42 -2.00 11.54
C GLU A 18 -8.88 -1.71 11.15
N HIS A 19 -9.30 -2.06 9.94
CA HIS A 19 -10.69 -1.94 9.51
C HIS A 19 -11.60 -2.93 10.25
N LEU A 20 -11.18 -4.18 10.39
CA LEU A 20 -11.94 -5.18 11.17
C LEU A 20 -12.10 -4.73 12.61
N LYS A 21 -11.03 -4.23 13.25
CA LYS A 21 -11.05 -3.70 14.60
C LYS A 21 -12.09 -2.59 14.78
N ALA A 22 -12.12 -1.62 13.86
CA ALA A 22 -13.11 -0.54 13.92
C ALA A 22 -14.55 -1.05 13.75
N LEU A 23 -14.77 -2.09 12.95
CA LEU A 23 -16.09 -2.68 12.77
C LEU A 23 -16.58 -3.43 14.02
N LEU A 24 -15.68 -3.98 14.84
CA LEU A 24 -16.01 -4.64 16.10
C LEU A 24 -16.57 -3.68 17.15
N ASP A 25 -16.27 -2.39 17.04
CA ASP A 25 -16.78 -1.33 17.94
C ASP A 25 -18.14 -0.78 17.47
N THR A 26 -18.71 -1.31 16.39
CA THR A 26 -20.03 -0.91 15.85
C THR A 26 -21.15 -1.82 16.35
N PRO A 27 -22.43 -1.41 16.23
CA PRO A 27 -23.57 -2.26 16.56
C PRO A 27 -23.79 -3.39 15.54
N HIS A 28 -23.02 -3.46 14.46
CA HIS A 28 -23.16 -4.49 13.43
C HIS A 28 -22.54 -5.81 13.89
N ARG A 29 -23.02 -6.92 13.31
CA ARG A 29 -22.53 -8.25 13.65
C ARG A 29 -21.59 -8.78 12.57
N ILE A 30 -20.34 -9.02 12.91
CA ILE A 30 -19.40 -9.75 12.03
C ILE A 30 -19.75 -11.24 12.12
N VAL A 31 -20.27 -11.81 11.03
CA VAL A 31 -20.73 -13.21 10.99
C VAL A 31 -19.66 -14.18 10.55
N ALA A 32 -18.67 -13.73 9.78
CA ALA A 32 -17.47 -14.47 9.42
C ALA A 32 -16.38 -13.51 8.91
N VAL A 33 -15.14 -13.98 8.99
CA VAL A 33 -13.95 -13.29 8.51
C VAL A 33 -13.25 -14.16 7.47
N TYR A 34 -13.12 -13.63 6.26
CA TYR A 34 -12.41 -14.25 5.14
C TYR A 34 -11.00 -13.67 5.06
N THR A 35 -9.99 -14.52 4.96
CA THR A 35 -8.59 -14.11 4.81
C THR A 35 -7.83 -15.11 3.97
N GLN A 36 -6.66 -14.71 3.45
CA GLN A 36 -5.78 -15.61 2.70
C GLN A 36 -5.32 -16.78 3.59
N PRO A 37 -5.09 -17.96 3.00
CA PRO A 37 -4.44 -19.07 3.71
C PRO A 37 -3.11 -18.64 4.35
N ASP A 38 -2.77 -19.29 5.46
CA ASP A 38 -1.51 -19.06 6.15
C ASP A 38 -0.33 -19.30 5.19
N ARG A 39 0.67 -18.44 5.25
CA ARG A 39 1.84 -18.51 4.36
C ARG A 39 3.13 -18.65 5.16
N PRO A 40 4.13 -19.36 4.61
CA PRO A 40 5.45 -19.38 5.18
C PRO A 40 6.04 -17.96 5.27
N ALA A 41 6.53 -17.56 6.44
CA ALA A 41 7.14 -16.26 6.67
C ALA A 41 8.34 -16.34 7.63
N GLY A 42 9.20 -15.32 7.55
CA GLY A 42 10.36 -15.17 8.44
C GLY A 42 11.49 -16.16 8.19
N ARG A 43 12.50 -16.11 9.05
CA ARG A 43 13.61 -17.07 9.06
C ARG A 43 13.11 -18.42 9.56
N GLY A 44 13.14 -19.44 8.71
CA GLY A 44 12.65 -20.79 9.03
C GLY A 44 11.31 -21.15 8.40
N GLN A 45 10.70 -20.27 7.60
CA GLN A 45 9.52 -20.55 6.76
C GLN A 45 8.36 -21.21 7.54
N LYS A 46 8.13 -20.78 8.77
CA LYS A 46 6.96 -21.22 9.55
C LYS A 46 5.68 -20.63 8.98
N LEU A 47 4.60 -21.40 8.96
CA LEU A 47 3.29 -20.91 8.59
C LEU A 47 2.84 -19.85 9.60
N MET A 48 2.55 -18.66 9.11
CA MET A 48 2.10 -17.53 9.93
C MET A 48 0.69 -17.15 9.53
N PRO A 49 -0.20 -16.94 10.51
CA PRO A 49 -1.53 -16.40 10.24
C PRO A 49 -1.43 -14.98 9.71
N SER A 50 -2.43 -14.55 8.94
CA SER A 50 -2.58 -13.15 8.57
C SER A 50 -2.93 -12.30 9.80
N ALA A 51 -2.66 -10.99 9.74
CA ALA A 51 -3.04 -10.06 10.81
C ALA A 51 -4.56 -10.11 11.07
N VAL A 52 -5.35 -10.19 10.00
CA VAL A 52 -6.82 -10.33 10.09
C VAL A 52 -7.22 -11.64 10.77
N LYS A 53 -6.57 -12.78 10.46
CA LYS A 53 -6.85 -14.05 11.14
C LYS A 53 -6.54 -13.96 12.63
N SER A 54 -5.39 -13.41 12.99
CA SER A 54 -5.00 -13.28 14.39
C SER A 54 -6.03 -12.49 15.19
N LEU A 55 -6.42 -11.32 14.69
CA LEU A 55 -7.45 -10.48 15.31
C LEU A 55 -8.81 -11.20 15.40
N ALA A 56 -9.23 -11.88 14.33
CA ALA A 56 -10.49 -12.61 14.30
C ALA A 56 -10.55 -13.72 15.37
N LEU A 57 -9.46 -14.46 15.54
CA LEU A 57 -9.36 -15.52 16.55
C LEU A 57 -9.38 -14.96 17.99
N GLU A 58 -8.71 -13.82 18.25
CA GLU A 58 -8.76 -13.12 19.54
C GLU A 58 -10.19 -12.74 19.95
N HIS A 59 -11.03 -12.41 18.96
CA HIS A 59 -12.44 -12.04 19.16
C HIS A 59 -13.42 -13.21 18.98
N GLY A 60 -12.94 -14.45 18.82
CA GLY A 60 -13.77 -15.64 18.68
C GLY A 60 -14.63 -15.65 17.39
N LEU A 61 -14.21 -14.95 16.35
CA LEU A 61 -14.94 -14.89 15.09
C LEU A 61 -14.65 -16.10 14.22
N PRO A 62 -15.63 -16.62 13.46
CA PRO A 62 -15.41 -17.65 12.47
C PRO A 62 -14.45 -17.18 11.37
N VAL A 63 -13.39 -17.96 11.10
CA VAL A 63 -12.37 -17.65 10.09
C VAL A 63 -12.48 -18.61 8.92
N MET A 64 -12.61 -18.07 7.71
CA MET A 64 -12.68 -18.79 6.45
C MET A 64 -11.46 -18.48 5.59
N GLN A 65 -10.77 -19.51 5.11
CA GLN A 65 -9.54 -19.37 4.32
C GLN A 65 -9.62 -20.13 2.98
N PRO A 66 -10.62 -19.85 2.13
CA PRO A 66 -10.72 -20.50 0.83
C PRO A 66 -9.55 -20.10 -0.06
N GLN A 67 -9.06 -21.03 -0.87
CA GLN A 67 -8.06 -20.73 -1.90
C GLN A 67 -8.66 -19.95 -3.08
N SER A 68 -9.96 -20.07 -3.28
CA SER A 68 -10.71 -19.41 -4.35
C SER A 68 -12.18 -19.30 -3.97
N LEU A 69 -12.84 -18.25 -4.44
CA LEU A 69 -14.30 -18.08 -4.34
C LEU A 69 -15.02 -18.36 -5.68
N ARG A 70 -14.33 -18.99 -6.63
CA ARG A 70 -14.89 -19.30 -7.94
C ARG A 70 -15.70 -20.60 -7.97
N ASN A 71 -15.52 -21.49 -6.99
CA ASN A 71 -16.24 -22.76 -6.93
C ASN A 71 -17.59 -22.63 -6.21
N ALA A 72 -18.54 -23.48 -6.59
CA ALA A 72 -19.91 -23.43 -6.08
C ALA A 72 -20.01 -23.72 -4.57
N GLU A 73 -19.12 -24.53 -4.01
CA GLU A 73 -19.09 -24.87 -2.59
C GLU A 73 -18.76 -23.63 -1.73
N ALA A 74 -17.69 -22.92 -2.04
CA ALA A 74 -17.32 -21.69 -1.33
C ALA A 74 -18.39 -20.60 -1.47
N GLN A 75 -19.08 -20.52 -2.63
CA GLN A 75 -20.19 -19.59 -2.82
C GLN A 75 -21.41 -19.99 -1.99
N ALA A 76 -21.72 -21.27 -1.89
CA ALA A 76 -22.82 -21.77 -1.06
C ALA A 76 -22.55 -21.56 0.44
N GLU A 77 -21.31 -21.76 0.91
CA GLU A 77 -20.90 -21.47 2.28
C GLU A 77 -21.08 -19.97 2.59
N LEU A 78 -20.64 -19.08 1.70
CA LEU A 78 -20.82 -17.64 1.87
C LEU A 78 -22.31 -17.27 1.90
N ALA A 79 -23.11 -17.82 1.00
CA ALA A 79 -24.56 -17.55 0.95
C ALA A 79 -25.28 -18.03 2.23
N ALA A 80 -24.85 -19.15 2.81
CA ALA A 80 -25.42 -19.70 4.06
C ALA A 80 -25.21 -18.76 5.27
N LEU A 81 -24.22 -17.85 5.22
CA LEU A 81 -24.00 -16.85 6.27
C LEU A 81 -25.10 -15.77 6.30
N ARG A 82 -25.88 -15.62 5.24
CA ARG A 82 -26.95 -14.61 5.12
C ARG A 82 -26.48 -13.21 5.51
N ALA A 83 -25.33 -12.82 4.98
CA ALA A 83 -24.78 -11.49 5.21
C ALA A 83 -25.58 -10.42 4.47
N ASP A 84 -25.78 -9.28 5.12
CA ASP A 84 -26.36 -8.10 4.47
C ASP A 84 -25.33 -7.37 3.61
N LEU A 85 -24.09 -7.37 4.04
CA LEU A 85 -22.98 -6.64 3.43
C LEU A 85 -21.69 -7.45 3.54
N MET A 86 -20.84 -7.36 2.51
CA MET A 86 -19.45 -7.82 2.59
C MET A 86 -18.52 -6.63 2.51
N VAL A 87 -17.63 -6.49 3.49
CA VAL A 87 -16.60 -5.46 3.53
C VAL A 87 -15.27 -6.08 3.14
N VAL A 88 -14.66 -5.56 2.08
CA VAL A 88 -13.43 -6.09 1.49
C VAL A 88 -12.32 -5.06 1.64
N VAL A 89 -11.18 -5.46 2.22
CA VAL A 89 -10.02 -4.60 2.41
C VAL A 89 -8.75 -5.40 2.16
N ALA A 90 -8.05 -5.13 1.07
CA ALA A 90 -6.79 -5.80 0.72
C ALA A 90 -6.87 -7.34 0.90
N TYR A 91 -7.93 -7.97 0.43
CA TYR A 91 -8.17 -9.40 0.59
C TYR A 91 -7.25 -10.26 -0.27
N GLY A 92 -7.01 -9.83 -1.52
CA GLY A 92 -6.08 -10.48 -2.44
C GLY A 92 -6.65 -11.67 -3.23
N LEU A 93 -7.97 -11.91 -3.17
CA LEU A 93 -8.69 -12.82 -4.08
C LEU A 93 -9.65 -12.03 -4.96
N ILE A 94 -9.81 -12.50 -6.19
CA ILE A 94 -10.83 -11.98 -7.11
C ILE A 94 -12.20 -12.51 -6.66
N LEU A 95 -13.16 -11.60 -6.51
CA LEU A 95 -14.55 -11.91 -6.24
C LEU A 95 -15.32 -12.00 -7.58
N PRO A 96 -15.79 -13.18 -7.98
CA PRO A 96 -16.62 -13.30 -9.18
C PRO A 96 -18.01 -12.67 -8.95
N GLN A 97 -18.72 -12.34 -10.02
CA GLN A 97 -20.04 -11.71 -9.96
C GLN A 97 -20.99 -12.47 -9.04
N ALA A 98 -21.00 -13.81 -9.10
CA ALA A 98 -21.82 -14.64 -8.24
C ALA A 98 -21.57 -14.42 -6.73
N VAL A 99 -20.35 -14.01 -6.32
CA VAL A 99 -20.02 -13.65 -4.95
C VAL A 99 -20.48 -12.23 -4.63
N LEU A 100 -20.27 -11.30 -5.56
CA LEU A 100 -20.67 -9.89 -5.38
C LEU A 100 -22.19 -9.74 -5.18
N ASP A 101 -22.98 -10.62 -5.78
CA ASP A 101 -24.44 -10.62 -5.73
C ASP A 101 -25.02 -11.32 -4.47
N ILE A 102 -24.20 -12.02 -3.66
CA ILE A 102 -24.68 -12.75 -2.49
C ILE A 102 -25.20 -11.81 -1.39
N PRO A 103 -24.44 -10.81 -0.91
CA PRO A 103 -24.94 -9.94 0.14
C PRO A 103 -26.01 -8.97 -0.40
N ARG A 104 -27.06 -8.78 0.37
CA ARG A 104 -28.21 -7.94 -0.02
C ARG A 104 -27.82 -6.48 -0.37
N LEU A 105 -26.84 -5.93 0.32
CA LEU A 105 -26.27 -4.59 0.05
C LEU A 105 -25.01 -4.67 -0.80
N GLY A 106 -24.68 -5.84 -1.34
CA GLY A 106 -23.51 -6.08 -2.15
C GLY A 106 -22.20 -6.13 -1.35
N CYS A 107 -21.10 -5.85 -2.04
CA CYS A 107 -19.76 -5.83 -1.48
C CYS A 107 -19.19 -4.41 -1.60
N ILE A 108 -18.56 -3.91 -0.54
CA ILE A 108 -17.84 -2.63 -0.56
C ILE A 108 -16.36 -2.84 -0.33
N ASN A 109 -15.54 -1.97 -0.92
CA ASN A 109 -14.08 -2.01 -0.77
C ASN A 109 -13.57 -0.68 -0.22
N SER A 110 -12.59 -0.75 0.68
CA SER A 110 -11.80 0.40 1.13
C SER A 110 -10.53 0.48 0.29
N HIS A 111 -10.54 1.33 -0.71
CA HIS A 111 -9.43 1.53 -1.65
C HIS A 111 -8.56 2.71 -1.24
N ALA A 112 -7.24 2.49 -1.17
CA ALA A 112 -6.28 3.47 -0.66
C ALA A 112 -5.85 4.50 -1.72
N SER A 113 -6.82 5.09 -2.42
CA SER A 113 -6.64 6.25 -3.31
C SER A 113 -7.92 7.06 -3.43
N LEU A 114 -7.83 8.23 -4.07
CA LEU A 114 -8.96 9.04 -4.51
C LEU A 114 -9.36 8.58 -5.92
N LEU A 115 -10.22 7.56 -6.01
CA LEU A 115 -10.72 7.04 -7.29
C LEU A 115 -11.42 8.14 -8.10
N PRO A 116 -11.32 8.09 -9.45
CA PRO A 116 -10.82 7.00 -10.29
C PRO A 116 -9.30 6.94 -10.46
N ARG A 117 -8.55 7.81 -9.78
CA ARG A 117 -7.09 7.80 -9.83
C ARG A 117 -6.54 6.63 -9.03
N TRP A 118 -5.55 5.92 -9.61
CA TRP A 118 -4.83 4.81 -8.99
C TRP A 118 -5.68 3.57 -8.69
N ARG A 119 -6.51 3.13 -9.63
CA ARG A 119 -7.11 1.79 -9.59
C ARG A 119 -6.01 0.73 -9.55
N GLY A 120 -6.14 -0.32 -8.75
CA GLY A 120 -5.21 -1.45 -8.72
C GLY A 120 -4.44 -1.64 -7.41
N ALA A 121 -3.27 -2.30 -7.48
CA ALA A 121 -2.66 -2.97 -6.32
C ALA A 121 -1.77 -2.09 -5.43
N ALA A 122 -1.20 -0.98 -5.95
CA ALA A 122 -0.19 -0.19 -5.24
C ALA A 122 -0.47 1.33 -5.26
N PRO A 123 -1.70 1.78 -4.96
CA PRO A 123 -2.09 3.18 -5.11
C PRO A 123 -1.27 4.14 -4.25
N ILE A 124 -0.90 3.73 -3.03
CA ILE A 124 -0.15 4.54 -2.06
C ILE A 124 1.21 4.93 -2.61
N GLN A 125 1.98 3.93 -3.07
CA GLN A 125 3.32 4.16 -3.60
C GLN A 125 3.27 4.96 -4.89
N ARG A 126 2.32 4.67 -5.78
CA ARG A 126 2.18 5.38 -7.05
C ARG A 126 1.81 6.85 -6.86
N ALA A 127 1.00 7.20 -5.87
CA ALA A 127 0.68 8.59 -5.55
C ALA A 127 1.93 9.38 -5.10
N VAL A 128 2.76 8.79 -4.22
CA VAL A 128 4.02 9.43 -3.79
C VAL A 128 5.02 9.53 -4.93
N GLU A 129 5.19 8.47 -5.73
CA GLU A 129 6.10 8.41 -6.87
C GLU A 129 5.75 9.45 -7.95
N ALA A 130 4.46 9.62 -8.24
CA ALA A 130 3.98 10.62 -9.18
C ALA A 130 4.12 12.05 -8.66
N GLY A 131 4.29 12.24 -7.36
CA GLY A 131 4.35 13.53 -6.71
C GLY A 131 2.97 14.19 -6.59
N ASP A 132 1.93 13.39 -6.38
CA ASP A 132 0.59 13.89 -6.13
C ASP A 132 0.57 14.79 -4.88
N ALA A 133 -0.22 15.85 -4.91
CA ALA A 133 -0.37 16.77 -3.78
C ALA A 133 -1.21 16.18 -2.65
N GLU A 134 -2.10 15.25 -2.97
CA GLU A 134 -3.00 14.58 -2.03
C GLU A 134 -3.25 13.12 -2.43
N SER A 135 -3.65 12.32 -1.46
CA SER A 135 -4.19 10.99 -1.61
C SER A 135 -5.38 10.83 -0.68
N GLY A 136 -5.87 9.63 -0.51
CA GLY A 136 -7.00 9.39 0.39
C GLY A 136 -7.47 7.95 0.35
N VAL A 137 -8.66 7.75 0.87
CA VAL A 137 -9.39 6.50 0.83
C VAL A 137 -10.73 6.72 0.13
N THR A 138 -11.05 5.84 -0.80
CA THR A 138 -12.38 5.74 -1.40
C THR A 138 -13.05 4.45 -0.93
N VAL A 139 -14.18 4.57 -0.25
CA VAL A 139 -15.09 3.44 -0.06
C VAL A 139 -15.96 3.36 -1.31
N MET A 140 -15.95 2.22 -1.98
CA MET A 140 -16.68 2.02 -3.22
C MET A 140 -17.51 0.73 -3.20
N GLN A 141 -18.58 0.69 -3.96
CA GLN A 141 -19.31 -0.54 -4.30
C GLN A 141 -18.44 -1.37 -5.24
N MET A 142 -18.32 -2.67 -4.98
CA MET A 142 -17.54 -3.55 -5.86
C MET A 142 -18.33 -4.04 -7.05
N GLU A 143 -17.67 -4.10 -8.18
CA GLU A 143 -18.12 -4.67 -9.44
C GLU A 143 -17.08 -5.63 -9.99
N ALA A 144 -17.38 -6.30 -11.10
CA ALA A 144 -16.46 -7.24 -11.73
C ALA A 144 -15.17 -6.62 -12.29
N GLY A 145 -15.18 -5.30 -12.53
CA GLY A 145 -14.01 -4.55 -13.00
C GLY A 145 -13.01 -4.24 -11.88
N LEU A 146 -11.78 -3.95 -12.26
CA LEU A 146 -10.73 -3.58 -11.30
C LEU A 146 -10.98 -2.17 -10.75
N ASP A 147 -11.51 -2.09 -9.55
CA ASP A 147 -11.79 -0.84 -8.82
C ASP A 147 -12.64 0.18 -9.61
N THR A 148 -13.58 -0.32 -10.41
CA THR A 148 -14.42 0.50 -11.33
C THR A 148 -15.77 0.89 -10.73
N GLY A 149 -16.17 0.28 -9.63
CA GLY A 149 -17.50 0.45 -9.06
C GLY A 149 -17.78 1.86 -8.53
N PRO A 150 -19.06 2.19 -8.30
CA PRO A 150 -19.45 3.52 -7.82
C PRO A 150 -18.82 3.88 -6.47
N MET A 151 -18.34 5.12 -6.37
CA MET A 151 -17.73 5.67 -5.16
C MET A 151 -18.81 6.09 -4.16
N LEU A 152 -18.75 5.53 -2.95
CA LEU A 152 -19.71 5.83 -1.88
C LEU A 152 -19.26 6.98 -1.00
N LEU A 153 -17.97 6.99 -0.63
CA LEU A 153 -17.39 8.00 0.24
C LEU A 153 -15.91 8.19 -0.09
N LYS A 154 -15.45 9.44 -0.10
CA LYS A 154 -14.03 9.79 -0.26
C LYS A 154 -13.54 10.63 0.92
N VAL A 155 -12.38 10.30 1.45
CA VAL A 155 -11.67 11.07 2.48
C VAL A 155 -10.27 11.34 2.01
N SER A 156 -9.88 12.60 1.87
CA SER A 156 -8.56 13.01 1.40
C SER A 156 -7.60 13.35 2.54
N THR A 157 -6.32 13.30 2.23
CA THR A 157 -5.20 13.75 3.06
C THR A 157 -4.09 14.31 2.19
N PRO A 158 -3.42 15.40 2.56
CA PRO A 158 -2.29 15.92 1.79
C PRO A 158 -1.09 14.95 1.82
N ILE A 159 -0.29 14.98 0.76
CA ILE A 159 1.02 14.32 0.69
C ILE A 159 2.07 15.42 0.82
N SER A 160 2.87 15.36 1.89
CA SER A 160 3.97 16.29 2.12
C SER A 160 5.26 15.83 1.46
N ALA A 161 6.23 16.75 1.32
CA ALA A 161 7.56 16.42 0.83
C ALA A 161 8.34 15.45 1.74
N ALA A 162 7.92 15.30 3.01
CA ALA A 162 8.51 14.36 3.96
C ALA A 162 7.84 12.98 3.95
N ASP A 163 6.70 12.83 3.28
CA ASP A 163 5.98 11.56 3.27
C ASP A 163 6.71 10.50 2.46
N THR A 164 6.73 9.30 3.03
CA THR A 164 7.13 8.06 2.37
C THR A 164 5.90 7.21 2.06
N GLY A 165 6.08 6.15 1.26
CA GLY A 165 5.03 5.14 1.08
C GLY A 165 4.55 4.59 2.42
N GLY A 166 5.46 4.39 3.38
CA GLY A 166 5.14 3.93 4.73
C GLY A 166 4.34 4.93 5.55
N SER A 167 4.76 6.21 5.64
CA SER A 167 4.04 7.21 6.43
C SER A 167 2.65 7.50 5.87
N LEU A 168 2.51 7.54 4.54
CA LEU A 168 1.20 7.68 3.90
C LEU A 168 0.31 6.46 4.16
N HIS A 169 0.87 5.24 4.05
CA HIS A 169 0.16 4.01 4.39
C HIS A 169 -0.41 4.06 5.82
N ASP A 170 0.39 4.45 6.81
CA ASP A 170 -0.05 4.49 8.21
C ASP A 170 -1.16 5.53 8.41
N ARG A 171 -1.07 6.67 7.73
CA ARG A 171 -2.12 7.69 7.76
C ARG A 171 -3.41 7.20 7.13
N LEU A 172 -3.36 6.51 5.99
CA LEU A 172 -4.53 5.95 5.33
C LEU A 172 -5.11 4.76 6.13
N ALA A 173 -4.28 3.98 6.83
CA ALA A 173 -4.72 2.95 7.75
C ALA A 173 -5.52 3.49 8.94
N ALA A 174 -5.29 4.75 9.33
CA ALA A 174 -6.08 5.42 10.35
C ALA A 174 -7.36 6.08 9.81
N LEU A 175 -7.37 6.51 8.54
CA LEU A 175 -8.52 7.15 7.89
C LEU A 175 -9.54 6.14 7.35
N GLY A 176 -9.07 5.07 6.73
CA GLY A 176 -9.91 4.08 6.06
C GLY A 176 -10.97 3.45 6.96
N PRO A 177 -10.64 2.99 8.18
CA PRO A 177 -11.61 2.42 9.09
C PRO A 177 -12.80 3.35 9.40
N LYS A 178 -12.53 4.63 9.62
CA LYS A 178 -13.57 5.65 9.89
C LYS A 178 -14.47 5.86 8.67
N ALA A 179 -13.87 5.94 7.48
CA ALA A 179 -14.61 6.07 6.24
C ALA A 179 -15.53 4.85 5.98
N VAL A 180 -15.05 3.65 6.27
CA VAL A 180 -15.87 2.42 6.12
C VAL A 180 -17.04 2.42 7.11
N VAL A 181 -16.80 2.75 8.38
CA VAL A 181 -17.88 2.82 9.41
C VAL A 181 -18.95 3.84 8.99
N GLU A 182 -18.53 5.02 8.52
CA GLU A 182 -19.44 6.07 8.04
C GLU A 182 -20.24 5.61 6.80
N ALA A 183 -19.57 4.99 5.83
CA ALA A 183 -20.23 4.46 4.64
C ALA A 183 -21.26 3.36 4.99
N ILE A 184 -20.95 2.47 5.92
CA ILE A 184 -21.88 1.43 6.38
C ILE A 184 -23.10 2.06 7.07
N ALA A 185 -22.91 3.08 7.89
CA ALA A 185 -24.03 3.79 8.53
C ALA A 185 -24.98 4.42 7.50
N GLY A 186 -24.43 5.05 6.46
CA GLY A 186 -25.20 5.62 5.35
C GLY A 186 -25.93 4.56 4.50
N LEU A 187 -25.27 3.43 4.23
CA LEU A 187 -25.89 2.30 3.52
C LEU A 187 -27.04 1.68 4.34
N ALA A 188 -26.83 1.47 5.64
CA ALA A 188 -27.84 0.93 6.54
C ALA A 188 -29.07 1.85 6.69
N ALA A 189 -28.85 3.17 6.59
CA ALA A 189 -29.91 4.18 6.61
C ALA A 189 -30.56 4.39 5.23
N GLY A 190 -30.01 3.86 4.14
CA GLY A 190 -30.46 4.10 2.77
C GLY A 190 -30.24 5.54 2.29
N THR A 191 -29.30 6.27 2.90
CA THR A 191 -29.01 7.68 2.58
C THR A 191 -27.75 7.86 1.74
N LEU A 192 -26.93 6.82 1.59
CA LEU A 192 -25.70 6.86 0.82
C LEU A 192 -25.89 6.25 -0.57
N HIS A 193 -25.56 7.02 -1.59
CA HIS A 193 -25.67 6.62 -2.99
C HIS A 193 -24.29 6.69 -3.65
N GLY A 194 -24.03 5.74 -4.55
CA GLY A 194 -22.76 5.68 -5.27
C GLY A 194 -22.69 6.70 -6.41
N GLU A 195 -21.57 7.39 -6.51
CA GLU A 195 -21.18 8.23 -7.64
C GLU A 195 -20.41 7.38 -8.66
N VAL A 196 -20.89 7.35 -9.90
CA VAL A 196 -20.22 6.62 -11.00
C VAL A 196 -18.87 7.27 -11.28
N GLN A 197 -17.83 6.45 -11.42
CA GLN A 197 -16.49 6.93 -11.75
C GLN A 197 -16.43 7.41 -13.21
N ASP A 198 -15.72 8.52 -13.47
CA ASP A 198 -15.38 8.95 -14.83
C ASP A 198 -14.14 8.18 -15.33
N ASP A 199 -14.32 7.26 -16.23
CA ASP A 199 -13.25 6.42 -16.79
C ASP A 199 -12.19 7.24 -17.55
N ALA A 200 -12.52 8.43 -18.03
CA ALA A 200 -11.55 9.32 -18.69
C ALA A 200 -10.48 9.85 -17.70
N LEU A 201 -10.78 9.88 -16.41
CA LEU A 201 -9.88 10.29 -15.34
C LEU A 201 -9.16 9.12 -14.68
N ALA A 202 -9.45 7.89 -15.07
CA ALA A 202 -8.88 6.72 -14.45
C ALA A 202 -7.38 6.58 -14.73
N THR A 203 -6.61 6.29 -13.69
CA THR A 203 -5.21 5.87 -13.78
C THR A 203 -5.00 4.58 -13.01
N TYR A 204 -3.90 3.87 -13.30
CA TYR A 204 -3.69 2.53 -12.78
C TYR A 204 -2.41 2.43 -11.95
N ALA A 205 -2.52 1.79 -10.80
CA ALA A 205 -1.45 1.52 -9.86
C ALA A 205 -1.05 0.03 -9.93
N HIS A 206 -0.19 -0.30 -10.88
CA HIS A 206 0.32 -1.67 -11.03
C HIS A 206 1.08 -2.11 -9.78
N LYS A 207 1.01 -3.42 -9.49
CA LYS A 207 1.73 -4.04 -8.39
C LYS A 207 3.23 -3.74 -8.52
N LEU A 208 3.85 -3.34 -7.39
CA LEU A 208 5.29 -3.11 -7.33
C LEU A 208 6.06 -4.42 -7.47
N ASN A 209 7.19 -4.34 -8.15
CA ASN A 209 8.18 -5.41 -8.20
C ASN A 209 9.56 -4.90 -7.74
N LYS A 210 10.48 -5.82 -7.44
CA LYS A 210 11.80 -5.45 -6.93
C LYS A 210 12.70 -4.85 -8.00
N ASP A 211 12.47 -5.18 -9.26
CA ASP A 211 13.35 -4.74 -10.35
C ASP A 211 13.14 -3.25 -10.65
N GLU A 212 11.91 -2.75 -10.51
CA GLU A 212 11.62 -1.33 -10.66
C GLU A 212 12.20 -0.45 -9.54
N ALA A 213 12.65 -1.05 -8.43
CA ALA A 213 13.32 -0.33 -7.35
C ALA A 213 14.80 -0.01 -7.62
N ARG A 214 15.37 -0.49 -8.73
CA ARG A 214 16.71 -0.08 -9.18
C ARG A 214 16.69 1.37 -9.62
N LEU A 215 17.58 2.18 -9.05
CA LEU A 215 17.71 3.58 -9.44
C LEU A 215 18.36 3.68 -10.82
N ASP A 216 17.65 4.30 -11.74
CA ASP A 216 18.18 4.69 -13.05
C ASP A 216 18.67 6.13 -12.98
N TRP A 217 19.97 6.29 -12.84
CA TRP A 217 20.62 7.60 -12.67
C TRP A 217 20.46 8.52 -13.86
N SER A 218 20.05 8.04 -15.03
CA SER A 218 19.75 8.86 -16.22
C SER A 218 18.47 9.68 -16.09
N ARG A 219 17.62 9.35 -15.08
CA ARG A 219 16.37 10.08 -14.82
C ARG A 219 16.64 11.37 -14.03
N PRO A 220 15.70 12.34 -14.02
CA PRO A 220 15.79 13.55 -13.20
C PRO A 220 15.84 13.24 -11.70
N ALA A 221 16.64 14.02 -10.95
CA ALA A 221 16.78 13.87 -9.50
C ALA A 221 15.45 13.94 -8.76
N VAL A 222 14.52 14.79 -9.21
CA VAL A 222 13.18 14.92 -8.61
C VAL A 222 12.35 13.64 -8.71
N GLU A 223 12.48 12.90 -9.79
CA GLU A 223 11.79 11.62 -9.96
C GLU A 223 12.40 10.53 -9.08
N LEU A 224 13.73 10.48 -9.01
CA LEU A 224 14.45 9.53 -8.16
C LEU A 224 14.20 9.80 -6.66
N GLU A 225 14.12 11.07 -6.25
CA GLU A 225 13.77 11.44 -4.88
C GLU A 225 12.37 10.90 -4.51
N ARG A 226 11.38 11.12 -5.37
CA ARG A 226 10.02 10.60 -5.20
C ARG A 226 9.99 9.08 -5.16
N GLN A 227 10.74 8.43 -6.05
CA GLN A 227 10.84 6.96 -6.08
C GLN A 227 11.43 6.41 -4.77
N VAL A 228 12.49 7.02 -4.23
CA VAL A 228 13.06 6.62 -2.94
C VAL A 228 12.05 6.74 -1.81
N ARG A 229 11.30 7.84 -1.74
CA ARG A 229 10.24 8.01 -0.75
C ARG A 229 9.10 7.02 -0.94
N ALA A 230 8.61 6.88 -2.17
CA ALA A 230 7.51 5.99 -2.50
C ALA A 230 7.80 4.54 -2.11
N PHE A 231 9.04 4.07 -2.33
CA PHE A 231 9.43 2.68 -2.13
C PHE A 231 10.02 2.42 -0.75
N THR A 232 9.97 3.38 0.15
CA THR A 232 10.33 3.20 1.56
C THR A 232 9.07 2.94 2.38
N PRO A 233 8.96 1.85 3.16
CA PRO A 233 10.01 0.86 3.50
C PRO A 233 10.10 -0.36 2.54
N TRP A 234 9.27 -0.45 1.53
CA TRP A 234 9.27 -1.56 0.57
C TRP A 234 8.85 -1.09 -0.83
N PRO A 235 9.50 -1.56 -1.92
CA PRO A 235 10.54 -2.62 -2.00
C PRO A 235 11.95 -2.16 -1.61
N VAL A 236 12.18 -0.91 -1.32
CA VAL A 236 13.43 -0.21 -1.05
C VAL A 236 14.28 -0.04 -2.31
N CYS A 237 14.49 1.21 -2.71
CA CYS A 237 15.35 1.53 -3.83
C CYS A 237 16.79 1.02 -3.62
N HIS A 238 17.45 0.66 -4.71
CA HIS A 238 18.82 0.16 -4.67
C HIS A 238 19.61 0.61 -5.90
N THR A 239 20.92 0.60 -5.75
CA THR A 239 21.92 0.78 -6.79
C THR A 239 23.09 -0.16 -6.51
N SER A 240 24.20 -0.02 -7.22
CA SER A 240 25.47 -0.73 -6.94
C SER A 240 26.60 0.26 -6.78
N LEU A 241 27.59 -0.11 -5.99
CA LEU A 241 28.88 0.56 -5.88
C LEU A 241 29.97 -0.51 -5.97
N ALA A 242 30.79 -0.46 -7.01
CA ALA A 242 31.81 -1.50 -7.28
C ALA A 242 31.22 -2.93 -7.19
N ASP A 243 30.14 -3.18 -7.94
CA ASP A 243 29.36 -4.42 -7.97
C ASP A 243 28.65 -4.82 -6.66
N ALA A 244 28.87 -4.09 -5.55
CA ALA A 244 28.19 -4.37 -4.30
C ALA A 244 26.81 -3.67 -4.25
N PRO A 245 25.72 -4.38 -3.87
CA PRO A 245 24.41 -3.79 -3.78
C PRO A 245 24.34 -2.77 -2.65
N LEU A 246 23.80 -1.59 -2.94
CA LEU A 246 23.60 -0.48 -2.01
C LEU A 246 22.12 -0.13 -1.95
N LYS A 247 21.47 -0.30 -0.80
CA LYS A 247 20.08 0.12 -0.64
C LYS A 247 20.01 1.59 -0.25
N VAL A 248 19.07 2.30 -0.85
CA VAL A 248 18.80 3.72 -0.64
C VAL A 248 17.45 3.88 0.05
N LEU A 249 17.49 4.33 1.31
CA LEU A 249 16.30 4.47 2.16
C LEU A 249 15.93 5.93 2.41
N GLY A 250 16.79 6.85 2.07
CA GLY A 250 16.52 8.28 2.20
C GLY A 250 17.36 9.09 1.24
N ALA A 251 16.75 10.09 0.65
CA ALA A 251 17.39 11.02 -0.27
C ALA A 251 16.73 12.40 -0.20
N SER A 252 17.45 13.43 -0.67
CA SER A 252 16.95 14.77 -0.87
C SER A 252 17.53 15.37 -2.14
N LEU A 253 16.88 16.38 -2.69
CA LEU A 253 17.42 17.08 -3.85
C LEU A 253 18.71 17.84 -3.46
N GLY A 254 19.70 17.84 -4.35
CA GLY A 254 20.94 18.55 -4.20
C GLY A 254 21.26 19.39 -5.43
N GLN A 255 22.29 20.22 -5.32
CA GLN A 255 22.80 21.04 -6.42
C GLN A 255 24.06 20.41 -6.99
N GLY A 256 24.11 20.23 -8.30
CA GLY A 256 25.26 19.66 -8.99
C GLY A 256 24.89 19.10 -10.37
N SER A 257 25.92 18.88 -11.18
CA SER A 257 25.77 18.28 -12.51
C SER A 257 27.01 17.44 -12.83
N GLY A 258 26.82 16.41 -13.62
CA GLY A 258 27.88 15.48 -14.03
C GLY A 258 27.31 14.32 -14.85
N ALA A 259 28.16 13.38 -15.22
CA ALA A 259 27.67 12.15 -15.83
C ALA A 259 26.78 11.39 -14.84
N PRO A 260 25.60 10.87 -15.28
CA PRO A 260 24.67 10.17 -14.39
C PRO A 260 25.32 9.05 -13.59
N GLY A 261 25.01 8.99 -12.30
CA GLY A 261 25.58 8.04 -11.35
C GLY A 261 26.91 8.44 -10.72
N THR A 262 27.55 9.52 -11.19
CA THR A 262 28.83 9.98 -10.64
C THR A 262 28.66 10.60 -9.25
N ILE A 263 29.47 10.16 -8.29
CA ILE A 263 29.56 10.77 -6.96
C ILE A 263 30.27 12.12 -7.10
N LEU A 264 29.50 13.19 -6.85
CA LEU A 264 30.00 14.57 -6.91
C LEU A 264 30.64 15.01 -5.60
N GLU A 265 30.09 14.55 -4.47
CA GLU A 265 30.51 14.89 -3.12
C GLU A 265 30.17 13.77 -2.14
N ALA A 266 31.07 13.51 -1.21
CA ALA A 266 30.76 12.69 -0.04
C ALA A 266 31.10 13.50 1.21
N SER A 267 30.11 13.82 2.02
CA SER A 267 30.23 14.63 3.24
C SER A 267 29.32 14.06 4.35
N ARG A 268 29.34 14.66 5.54
CA ARG A 268 28.42 14.27 6.61
C ARG A 268 26.95 14.53 6.25
N ASP A 269 26.68 15.45 5.34
CA ASP A 269 25.32 15.79 4.92
C ASP A 269 24.72 14.75 3.96
N GLY A 270 25.56 13.91 3.37
CA GLY A 270 25.11 12.86 2.46
C GLY A 270 26.10 12.59 1.32
N LEU A 271 25.71 11.64 0.48
CA LEU A 271 26.41 11.29 -0.76
C LEU A 271 25.69 11.95 -1.93
N LEU A 272 26.29 12.98 -2.53
CA LEU A 272 25.71 13.70 -3.66
C LEU A 272 26.06 13.00 -4.97
N VAL A 273 25.06 12.63 -5.74
CA VAL A 273 25.18 11.85 -6.97
C VAL A 273 24.53 12.60 -8.14
N ALA A 274 25.24 12.72 -9.25
CA ALA A 274 24.70 13.31 -10.47
C ALA A 274 23.57 12.45 -11.05
N CYS A 275 22.51 13.11 -11.52
CA CYS A 275 21.38 12.49 -12.20
C CYS A 275 21.31 12.98 -13.65
N GLY A 276 20.38 12.47 -14.46
CA GLY A 276 20.15 12.98 -15.81
C GLY A 276 19.84 14.47 -15.85
N GLU A 277 19.14 14.95 -14.80
CA GLU A 277 18.92 16.36 -14.53
C GLU A 277 19.05 16.58 -13.01
N GLY A 278 19.92 17.51 -12.61
CA GLY A 278 20.19 17.84 -11.21
C GLY A 278 21.03 16.76 -10.49
N ALA A 279 20.97 16.76 -9.18
CA ALA A 279 21.68 15.81 -8.35
C ALA A 279 20.82 15.34 -7.17
N LEU A 280 21.06 14.12 -6.73
CA LEU A 280 20.38 13.49 -5.59
C LEU A 280 21.36 13.30 -4.45
N ARG A 281 21.03 13.78 -3.26
CA ARG A 281 21.80 13.57 -2.03
C ARG A 281 21.22 12.38 -1.28
N LEU A 282 21.98 11.30 -1.20
CA LEU A 282 21.61 10.10 -0.47
C LEU A 282 21.94 10.32 1.02
N THR A 283 20.91 10.25 1.87
CA THR A 283 21.01 10.59 3.29
C THR A 283 20.96 9.39 4.21
N ARG A 284 20.36 8.26 3.74
CA ARG A 284 20.23 7.02 4.50
C ARG A 284 20.45 5.82 3.61
N LEU A 285 21.43 5.01 3.93
CA LEU A 285 21.86 3.87 3.12
C LEU A 285 21.96 2.59 3.95
N GLN A 286 21.93 1.45 3.24
CA GLN A 286 22.26 0.16 3.82
C GLN A 286 23.25 -0.56 2.90
N VAL A 287 24.47 -0.79 3.42
CA VAL A 287 25.49 -1.60 2.75
C VAL A 287 25.23 -3.10 2.96
N PRO A 288 25.78 -3.99 2.12
CA PRO A 288 25.63 -5.43 2.28
C PRO A 288 26.01 -5.91 3.70
N GLY A 289 25.14 -6.76 4.27
CA GLY A 289 25.32 -7.29 5.63
C GLY A 289 25.17 -6.29 6.78
N GLY A 290 24.98 -5.01 6.47
CA GLY A 290 24.81 -3.94 7.46
C GLY A 290 23.36 -3.64 7.81
N LYS A 291 23.17 -2.69 8.74
CA LYS A 291 21.87 -2.09 9.07
C LYS A 291 21.70 -0.78 8.29
N PRO A 292 20.46 -0.31 8.06
CA PRO A 292 20.22 1.04 7.57
C PRO A 292 20.82 2.10 8.51
N LEU A 293 21.70 2.96 7.98
CA LEU A 293 22.36 4.02 8.73
C LEU A 293 22.18 5.37 8.05
N ALA A 294 22.20 6.45 8.81
CA ALA A 294 22.42 7.79 8.27
C ALA A 294 23.78 7.82 7.54
N PHE A 295 23.85 8.56 6.42
CA PHE A 295 25.10 8.60 5.67
C PHE A 295 26.25 9.22 6.49
N ALA A 296 25.96 10.14 7.41
CA ALA A 296 26.94 10.69 8.34
C ALA A 296 27.72 9.61 9.12
N ASP A 297 27.04 8.55 9.56
CA ASP A 297 27.65 7.43 10.29
C ASP A 297 28.51 6.56 9.36
N LEU A 298 28.01 6.30 8.14
CA LEU A 298 28.76 5.58 7.11
C LEU A 298 30.01 6.38 6.67
N TYR A 299 29.88 7.69 6.52
CA TYR A 299 30.99 8.56 6.15
C TYR A 299 32.15 8.51 7.16
N ASN A 300 31.83 8.50 8.45
CA ASN A 300 32.84 8.41 9.50
C ASN A 300 33.56 7.06 9.51
N SER A 301 32.87 5.97 9.21
CA SER A 301 33.40 4.60 9.33
C SER A 301 33.92 4.00 8.01
N ARG A 302 33.47 4.54 6.86
CA ARG A 302 33.71 3.93 5.52
C ARG A 302 34.00 4.97 4.44
N ARG A 303 34.60 6.10 4.80
CA ARG A 303 34.86 7.24 3.91
C ARG A 303 35.54 6.84 2.60
N GLU A 304 36.49 5.90 2.65
CA GLU A 304 37.28 5.48 1.49
C GLU A 304 36.42 4.72 0.43
N GLN A 305 35.26 4.19 0.83
CA GLN A 305 34.36 3.47 -0.08
C GLN A 305 33.54 4.42 -0.98
N PHE A 306 33.44 5.70 -0.61
CA PHE A 306 32.57 6.67 -1.28
C PHE A 306 33.40 7.83 -1.87
N ALA A 307 34.36 7.50 -2.74
CA ALA A 307 35.21 8.52 -3.32
C ALA A 307 34.51 9.32 -4.43
N THR A 308 34.73 10.63 -4.46
CA THR A 308 34.30 11.50 -5.56
C THR A 308 34.83 11.00 -6.88
N GLY A 309 33.97 11.00 -7.91
CA GLY A 309 34.29 10.49 -9.25
C GLY A 309 33.96 9.00 -9.47
N GLN A 310 33.69 8.23 -8.42
CA GLN A 310 33.13 6.88 -8.60
C GLN A 310 31.71 6.95 -9.18
N VAL A 311 31.32 5.89 -9.89
CA VAL A 311 30.02 5.81 -10.55
C VAL A 311 29.18 4.70 -9.93
N LEU A 312 27.96 5.05 -9.53
CA LEU A 312 26.96 4.12 -9.02
C LEU A 312 26.19 3.49 -10.17
N GLY A 313 25.71 2.25 -9.97
CA GLY A 313 24.79 1.58 -10.90
C GLY A 313 25.48 0.89 -12.07
N GLN A 314 26.79 0.77 -12.03
CA GLN A 314 27.56 -0.04 -12.99
C GLN A 314 27.68 -1.46 -12.50
#